data_cbb92e3a10edc3f2a03f1d3d69b6547d
#
_entry.id   cbb92e3a10edc3f2a03f1d3d69b6547d
#
_cell.length_a   1.000
_cell.length_b   1.000
_cell.length_c   1.000
_cell.angle_alpha   90.00
_cell.angle_beta   90.00
_cell.angle_gamma   90.00
#
_symmetry.space_group_name_H-M   'P 1'
#
loop_
_entity.id
_entity.type
_entity.pdbx_description
1 polymer ?
#
loop_
_entity_poly.entity_id
_entity_poly.type
_entity_poly.pdbx_seq_one_letter_code
_entity_poly.pdbx_strand_id
1 'polypeptide(L)'
;MDKHHQQSHIDKKFLGVISHQNPLIKLMLWIGNREFAVLIALSFVMVSLWGFAILTEIALENHPHEFDRALLLSMRNAADVSDPIGPGWAEEIGRDFTALGGNAVLILLTIAVIGYLLLDRKPRMILVVLIATLGALGANNLLKKAIDRDRPDLVPHGSHVYNASFPSGHSMLAASTYLTLGALLAQLQRRKIIKAYILMICITVTLLVGVSRVYLGVHWPTDVLAGWAAGAGWAVCCWLLARWLQANDGQGNTANIDNTGI
;
A
#
# COMPACT_ATOMS: atom_id res chain seq x y z
N MET A 1 -14.96 -13.21 -58.43
CA MET A 1 -14.56 -12.35 -57.30
C MET A 1 -15.15 -12.95 -55.99
N ASP A 2 -14.81 -14.21 -55.62
CA ASP A 2 -15.48 -14.81 -54.42
C ASP A 2 -14.66 -15.88 -53.66
N LYS A 3 -13.46 -16.18 -54.11
CA LYS A 3 -12.63 -17.22 -53.43
C LYS A 3 -11.79 -16.66 -52.28
N HIS A 4 -11.46 -15.37 -52.28
CA HIS A 4 -10.67 -14.73 -51.20
C HIS A 4 -11.49 -14.44 -49.92
N HIS A 5 -12.80 -14.22 -50.07
CA HIS A 5 -13.67 -13.96 -48.87
C HIS A 5 -14.00 -15.25 -48.13
N GLN A 6 -14.11 -16.38 -48.83
CA GLN A 6 -14.42 -17.67 -48.23
C GLN A 6 -13.23 -18.27 -47.48
N GLN A 7 -11.99 -18.04 -48.00
CA GLN A 7 -10.74 -18.46 -47.34
C GLN A 7 -10.53 -17.75 -46.01
N SER A 8 -10.79 -16.41 -45.93
CA SER A 8 -10.63 -15.64 -44.72
C SER A 8 -11.62 -16.00 -43.60
N HIS A 9 -12.81 -16.48 -43.99
CA HIS A 9 -13.84 -16.94 -43.06
C HIS A 9 -13.54 -18.35 -42.50
N ILE A 10 -12.92 -19.20 -43.29
CA ILE A 10 -12.49 -20.55 -42.89
C ILE A 10 -11.29 -20.45 -41.93
N ASP A 11 -10.33 -19.59 -42.21
CA ASP A 11 -9.15 -19.40 -41.38
C ASP A 11 -9.50 -18.80 -40.02
N LYS A 12 -10.45 -17.85 -39.94
CA LYS A 12 -10.97 -17.32 -38.66
C LYS A 12 -11.71 -18.34 -37.83
N LYS A 13 -12.47 -19.22 -38.50
CA LYS A 13 -13.23 -20.31 -37.83
C LYS A 13 -12.28 -21.43 -37.35
N PHE A 14 -11.23 -21.74 -38.13
CA PHE A 14 -10.21 -22.72 -37.77
C PHE A 14 -9.32 -22.23 -36.62
N LEU A 15 -8.90 -20.95 -36.61
CA LEU A 15 -8.16 -20.33 -35.52
C LEU A 15 -9.02 -20.24 -34.25
N GLY A 16 -10.33 -19.97 -34.37
CA GLY A 16 -11.28 -19.98 -33.25
C GLY A 16 -11.45 -21.37 -32.61
N VAL A 17 -11.52 -22.42 -33.43
CA VAL A 17 -11.69 -23.82 -32.96
C VAL A 17 -10.40 -24.35 -32.33
N ILE A 18 -9.22 -24.02 -32.87
CA ILE A 18 -7.93 -24.43 -32.29
C ILE A 18 -7.67 -23.70 -30.96
N SER A 19 -8.09 -22.43 -30.85
CA SER A 19 -8.01 -21.66 -29.60
C SER A 19 -8.92 -22.22 -28.50
N HIS A 20 -10.08 -22.80 -28.86
CA HIS A 20 -11.01 -23.35 -27.87
C HIS A 20 -10.70 -24.78 -27.42
N GLN A 21 -9.87 -25.53 -28.14
CA GLN A 21 -9.58 -26.93 -27.82
C GLN A 21 -8.17 -27.19 -27.28
N ASN A 22 -7.24 -26.24 -27.37
CA ASN A 22 -5.90 -26.47 -26.87
C ASN A 22 -5.79 -25.99 -25.41
N PRO A 23 -5.69 -26.95 -24.44
CA PRO A 23 -5.59 -26.58 -23.01
C PRO A 23 -4.40 -25.71 -22.70
N LEU A 24 -3.31 -25.81 -23.49
CA LEU A 24 -2.13 -24.96 -23.35
C LEU A 24 -2.38 -23.50 -23.73
N ILE A 25 -3.16 -23.27 -24.81
CA ILE A 25 -3.53 -21.91 -25.23
C ILE A 25 -4.52 -21.29 -24.22
N LYS A 26 -5.48 -22.07 -23.73
CA LYS A 26 -6.35 -21.63 -22.61
C LYS A 26 -5.54 -21.34 -21.35
N LEU A 27 -4.59 -22.18 -21.01
CA LEU A 27 -3.68 -21.98 -19.90
C LEU A 27 -2.82 -20.72 -20.11
N MET A 28 -2.21 -20.54 -21.29
CA MET A 28 -1.43 -19.33 -21.61
C MET A 28 -2.27 -18.04 -21.59
N LEU A 29 -3.49 -18.05 -22.12
CA LEU A 29 -4.40 -16.90 -22.07
C LEU A 29 -4.95 -16.66 -20.63
N TRP A 30 -5.14 -17.70 -19.86
CA TRP A 30 -5.54 -17.63 -18.44
C TRP A 30 -4.37 -17.13 -17.56
N ILE A 31 -3.14 -17.61 -17.82
CA ILE A 31 -1.87 -17.15 -17.23
C ILE A 31 -1.62 -15.68 -17.62
N GLY A 32 -1.82 -15.30 -18.88
CA GLY A 32 -1.34 -14.02 -19.42
C GLY A 32 -1.95 -12.75 -18.81
N ASN A 33 -3.13 -12.79 -18.18
CA ASN A 33 -3.79 -11.57 -17.69
C ASN A 33 -4.05 -11.53 -16.17
N ARG A 34 -4.12 -12.66 -15.50
CA ARG A 34 -4.37 -12.70 -14.04
C ARG A 34 -3.11 -13.00 -13.24
N GLU A 35 -2.25 -13.87 -13.75
CA GLU A 35 -1.02 -14.25 -13.06
C GLU A 35 0.07 -13.18 -13.19
N PHE A 36 0.13 -12.45 -14.28
CA PHE A 36 1.08 -11.35 -14.44
C PHE A 36 0.90 -10.27 -13.35
N ALA A 37 -0.33 -9.92 -13.00
CA ALA A 37 -0.60 -8.98 -11.92
C ALA A 37 -0.22 -9.55 -10.54
N VAL A 38 -0.41 -10.85 -10.33
CA VAL A 38 0.01 -11.55 -9.10
C VAL A 38 1.53 -11.64 -9.02
N LEU A 39 2.21 -11.96 -10.12
CA LEU A 39 3.67 -11.99 -10.19
C LEU A 39 4.28 -10.62 -9.90
N ILE A 40 3.74 -9.54 -10.50
CA ILE A 40 4.16 -8.17 -10.19
C ILE A 40 3.95 -7.86 -8.70
N ALA A 41 2.79 -8.23 -8.15
CA ALA A 41 2.48 -7.99 -6.74
C ALA A 41 3.45 -8.74 -5.81
N LEU A 42 3.73 -10.02 -6.09
CA LEU A 42 4.70 -10.81 -5.32
C LEU A 42 6.12 -10.26 -5.45
N SER A 43 6.54 -9.86 -6.67
CA SER A 43 7.83 -9.21 -6.89
C SER A 43 7.93 -7.90 -6.11
N PHE A 44 6.87 -7.10 -6.06
CA PHE A 44 6.81 -5.87 -5.27
C PHE A 44 6.95 -6.16 -3.77
N VAL A 45 6.25 -7.19 -3.24
CA VAL A 45 6.37 -7.60 -1.84
C VAL A 45 7.81 -8.02 -1.53
N MET A 46 8.45 -8.81 -2.41
CA MET A 46 9.85 -9.23 -2.24
C MET A 46 10.82 -8.04 -2.22
N VAL A 47 10.65 -7.08 -3.14
CA VAL A 47 11.45 -5.84 -3.16
C VAL A 47 11.21 -4.99 -1.90
N SER A 48 9.96 -4.90 -1.44
CA SER A 48 9.61 -4.19 -0.20
C SER A 48 10.26 -4.82 1.03
N LEU A 49 10.24 -6.16 1.13
CA LEU A 49 10.88 -6.89 2.22
C LEU A 49 12.40 -6.75 2.18
N TRP A 50 13.00 -6.84 1.00
CA TRP A 50 14.44 -6.68 0.82
C TRP A 50 14.88 -5.26 1.16
N GLY A 51 14.16 -4.22 0.66
CA GLY A 51 14.43 -2.83 1.01
C GLY A 51 14.25 -2.56 2.50
N PHE A 52 13.20 -3.14 3.13
CA PHE A 52 13.01 -3.05 4.58
C PHE A 52 14.17 -3.70 5.36
N ALA A 53 14.68 -4.85 4.91
CA ALA A 53 15.81 -5.53 5.55
C ALA A 53 17.09 -4.67 5.49
N ILE A 54 17.41 -4.07 4.34
CA ILE A 54 18.55 -3.14 4.21
C ILE A 54 18.39 -1.94 5.15
N LEU A 55 17.19 -1.33 5.18
CA LEU A 55 16.93 -0.18 6.05
C LEU A 55 16.99 -0.56 7.54
N THR A 56 16.65 -1.80 7.87
CA THR A 56 16.80 -2.33 9.23
C THR A 56 18.27 -2.49 9.61
N GLU A 57 19.11 -2.97 8.70
CA GLU A 57 20.56 -3.07 8.92
C GLU A 57 21.15 -1.68 9.21
N ILE A 58 20.80 -0.67 8.41
CA ILE A 58 21.19 0.73 8.64
C ILE A 58 20.68 1.24 10.01
N ALA A 59 19.46 0.87 10.39
CA ALA A 59 18.86 1.31 11.65
C ALA A 59 19.51 0.70 12.89
N LEU A 60 20.17 -0.45 12.75
CA LEU A 60 20.89 -1.15 13.82
C LEU A 60 22.33 -0.63 14.02
N GLU A 61 22.83 0.24 13.13
CA GLU A 61 24.10 0.91 13.33
C GLU A 61 24.02 1.90 14.51
N ASN A 62 25.12 1.97 15.31
CA ASN A 62 25.17 2.81 16.51
C ASN A 62 25.18 4.31 16.24
N HIS A 63 25.32 4.73 14.97
CA HIS A 63 25.37 6.14 14.56
C HIS A 63 24.36 6.41 13.43
N PRO A 64 23.72 7.59 13.44
CA PRO A 64 22.84 7.98 12.33
C PRO A 64 23.63 8.02 11.02
N HIS A 65 23.10 7.38 9.98
CA HIS A 65 23.70 7.38 8.65
C HIS A 65 23.83 8.83 8.10
N GLU A 66 24.88 9.12 7.33
CA GLU A 66 25.10 10.46 6.78
C GLU A 66 23.91 10.97 5.96
N PHE A 67 23.26 10.09 5.20
CA PHE A 67 22.03 10.40 4.48
C PHE A 67 20.90 10.90 5.39
N ASP A 68 20.72 10.26 6.56
CA ASP A 68 19.70 10.65 7.54
C ASP A 68 19.97 12.05 8.08
N ARG A 69 21.22 12.33 8.46
CA ARG A 69 21.64 13.64 8.95
C ARG A 69 21.51 14.72 7.89
N ALA A 70 22.04 14.45 6.68
CA ALA A 70 22.05 15.42 5.58
C ALA A 70 20.61 15.82 5.18
N LEU A 71 19.72 14.84 5.03
CA LEU A 71 18.33 15.11 4.63
C LEU A 71 17.53 15.80 5.75
N LEU A 72 17.70 15.39 7.01
CA LEU A 72 17.06 16.04 8.14
C LEU A 72 17.50 17.51 8.27
N LEU A 73 18.82 17.77 8.20
CA LEU A 73 19.36 19.12 8.32
C LEU A 73 19.06 20.00 7.10
N SER A 74 18.90 19.43 5.91
CA SER A 74 18.46 20.17 4.72
C SER A 74 17.06 20.78 4.86
N MET A 75 16.26 20.27 5.79
CA MET A 75 14.92 20.79 6.13
C MET A 75 14.95 21.81 7.29
N ARG A 76 16.14 22.33 7.65
CA ARG A 76 16.35 23.28 8.75
C ARG A 76 16.95 24.57 8.26
N ASN A 77 16.69 25.64 9.00
CA ASN A 77 17.33 26.93 8.76
C ASN A 77 18.83 26.79 9.08
N ALA A 78 19.70 27.19 8.13
CA ALA A 78 21.16 27.09 8.32
C ALA A 78 21.71 27.96 9.48
N ALA A 79 20.99 29.03 9.82
CA ALA A 79 21.34 29.91 10.93
C ALA A 79 20.87 29.40 12.30
N ASP A 80 19.78 28.59 12.29
CA ASP A 80 19.20 28.02 13.50
C ASP A 80 18.58 26.64 13.16
N VAL A 81 19.26 25.57 13.50
CA VAL A 81 18.80 24.19 13.24
C VAL A 81 17.54 23.81 14.04
N SER A 82 17.15 24.60 15.03
CA SER A 82 15.90 24.40 15.75
C SER A 82 14.68 24.86 14.93
N ASP A 83 14.89 25.74 13.96
CA ASP A 83 13.87 26.34 13.10
C ASP A 83 13.73 25.53 11.78
N PRO A 84 12.55 24.92 11.48
CA PRO A 84 12.30 24.32 10.18
C PRO A 84 12.32 25.35 9.05
N ILE A 85 12.78 24.95 7.86
CA ILE A 85 12.74 25.84 6.69
C ILE A 85 11.29 26.20 6.32
N GLY A 86 11.11 27.47 5.95
CA GLY A 86 9.84 27.99 5.46
C GLY A 86 9.17 28.96 6.44
N PRO A 87 8.04 29.55 6.05
CA PRO A 87 7.27 30.41 6.94
C PRO A 87 6.55 29.58 8.02
N GLY A 88 6.17 30.20 9.15
CA GLY A 88 5.55 29.51 10.29
C GLY A 88 4.30 28.67 9.93
N TRP A 89 3.53 29.05 8.92
CA TRP A 89 2.39 28.23 8.46
C TRP A 89 2.81 26.88 7.83
N ALA A 90 4.07 26.74 7.34
CA ALA A 90 4.54 25.47 6.78
C ALA A 90 4.67 24.40 7.87
N GLU A 91 5.03 24.79 9.08
CA GLU A 91 5.08 23.87 10.22
C GLU A 91 3.66 23.38 10.61
N GLU A 92 2.67 24.29 10.60
CA GLU A 92 1.27 23.90 10.84
C GLU A 92 0.76 22.92 9.75
N ILE A 93 1.04 23.18 8.48
CA ILE A 93 0.74 22.23 7.39
C ILE A 93 1.44 20.88 7.62
N GLY A 94 2.70 20.89 8.09
CA GLY A 94 3.41 19.67 8.47
C GLY A 94 2.69 18.88 9.58
N ARG A 95 2.14 19.59 10.59
CA ARG A 95 1.31 19.00 11.64
C ARG A 95 -0.02 18.46 11.12
N ASP A 96 -0.67 19.15 10.19
CA ASP A 96 -1.92 18.71 9.56
C ASP A 96 -1.69 17.44 8.74
N PHE A 97 -0.66 17.39 7.92
CA PHE A 97 -0.34 16.17 7.15
C PHE A 97 0.04 15.01 8.06
N THR A 98 0.81 15.23 9.10
CA THR A 98 1.15 14.14 10.04
C THR A 98 -0.09 13.58 10.74
N ALA A 99 -1.10 14.42 11.04
CA ALA A 99 -2.35 13.98 11.65
C ALA A 99 -3.11 12.95 10.81
N LEU A 100 -3.00 13.01 9.47
CA LEU A 100 -3.59 12.01 8.56
C LEU A 100 -3.01 10.60 8.77
N GLY A 101 -1.78 10.48 9.24
CA GLY A 101 -1.16 9.20 9.63
C GLY A 101 -1.32 8.85 11.11
N GLY A 102 -1.97 9.71 11.88
CA GLY A 102 -2.22 9.52 13.32
C GLY A 102 -3.29 8.48 13.60
N ASN A 103 -3.16 7.78 14.73
CA ASN A 103 -4.06 6.69 15.11
C ASN A 103 -5.54 7.14 15.14
N ALA A 104 -5.84 8.36 15.63
CA ALA A 104 -7.20 8.85 15.72
C ALA A 104 -7.88 8.96 14.35
N VAL A 105 -7.20 9.54 13.35
CA VAL A 105 -7.73 9.71 11.99
C VAL A 105 -7.87 8.36 11.31
N LEU A 106 -6.86 7.48 11.43
CA LEU A 106 -6.90 6.16 10.81
C LEU A 106 -7.98 5.26 11.44
N ILE A 107 -8.20 5.33 12.76
CA ILE A 107 -9.28 4.61 13.44
C ILE A 107 -10.64 5.12 12.95
N LEU A 108 -10.85 6.44 12.92
CA LEU A 108 -12.10 7.03 12.42
C LEU A 108 -12.39 6.61 10.98
N LEU A 109 -11.39 6.70 10.11
CA LEU A 109 -11.50 6.26 8.71
C LEU A 109 -11.82 4.76 8.62
N THR A 110 -11.16 3.93 9.41
CA THR A 110 -11.38 2.49 9.45
C THR A 110 -12.81 2.16 9.89
N ILE A 111 -13.32 2.82 10.95
CA ILE A 111 -14.70 2.66 11.43
C ILE A 111 -15.70 3.07 10.35
N ALA A 112 -15.48 4.21 9.68
CA ALA A 112 -16.35 4.70 8.61
C ALA A 112 -16.42 3.69 7.44
N VAL A 113 -15.27 3.14 7.02
CA VAL A 113 -15.21 2.14 5.95
C VAL A 113 -15.85 0.82 6.38
N ILE A 114 -15.65 0.36 7.61
CA ILE A 114 -16.32 -0.85 8.13
C ILE A 114 -17.83 -0.63 8.17
N GLY A 115 -18.31 0.52 8.62
CA GLY A 115 -19.73 0.88 8.60
C GLY A 115 -20.33 0.82 7.19
N TYR A 116 -19.63 1.39 6.21
CA TYR A 116 -20.02 1.30 4.79
C TYR A 116 -20.08 -0.16 4.30
N LEU A 117 -19.05 -0.96 4.59
CA LEU A 117 -18.98 -2.37 4.15
C LEU A 117 -20.04 -3.25 4.84
N LEU A 118 -20.46 -2.92 6.07
CA LEU A 118 -21.59 -3.58 6.75
C LEU A 118 -22.91 -3.28 6.03
N LEU A 119 -23.16 -2.02 5.69
CA LEU A 119 -24.35 -1.62 4.92
C LEU A 119 -24.37 -2.25 3.52
N ASP A 120 -23.19 -2.35 2.87
CA ASP A 120 -23.02 -2.99 1.54
C ASP A 120 -22.93 -4.53 1.60
N ARG A 121 -23.08 -5.13 2.81
CA ARG A 121 -23.08 -6.58 3.05
C ARG A 121 -21.84 -7.31 2.53
N LYS A 122 -20.66 -6.70 2.72
CA LYS A 122 -19.36 -7.25 2.30
C LYS A 122 -18.46 -7.67 3.47
N PRO A 123 -18.84 -8.67 4.29
CA PRO A 123 -18.11 -9.00 5.53
C PRO A 123 -16.66 -9.44 5.28
N ARG A 124 -16.36 -10.08 4.14
CA ARG A 124 -14.98 -10.48 3.81
C ARG A 124 -14.05 -9.29 3.60
N MET A 125 -14.58 -8.18 3.05
CA MET A 125 -13.79 -6.96 2.88
C MET A 125 -13.54 -6.26 4.22
N ILE A 126 -14.44 -6.41 5.19
CA ILE A 126 -14.22 -5.95 6.57
C ILE A 126 -13.00 -6.65 7.17
N LEU A 127 -12.89 -7.97 6.98
CA LEU A 127 -11.73 -8.73 7.45
C LEU A 127 -10.42 -8.21 6.82
N VAL A 128 -10.42 -7.90 5.51
CA VAL A 128 -9.25 -7.34 4.82
C VAL A 128 -8.88 -5.98 5.42
N VAL A 129 -9.86 -5.09 5.66
CA VAL A 129 -9.61 -3.77 6.25
C VAL A 129 -9.06 -3.89 7.67
N LEU A 130 -9.60 -4.81 8.49
CA LEU A 130 -9.10 -5.06 9.84
C LEU A 130 -7.67 -5.61 9.81
N ILE A 131 -7.36 -6.56 8.93
CA ILE A 131 -6.00 -7.09 8.77
C ILE A 131 -5.05 -5.97 8.32
N ALA A 132 -5.47 -5.11 7.38
CA ALA A 132 -4.64 -4.00 6.90
C ALA A 132 -4.30 -3.00 8.01
N THR A 133 -5.26 -2.65 8.86
CA THR A 133 -5.08 -1.62 9.89
C THR A 133 -4.51 -2.19 11.18
N LEU A 134 -5.16 -3.20 11.78
CA LEU A 134 -4.73 -3.77 13.07
C LEU A 134 -3.47 -4.64 12.91
N GLY A 135 -3.34 -5.35 11.79
CA GLY A 135 -2.13 -6.14 11.49
C GLY A 135 -0.91 -5.25 11.32
N ALA A 136 -1.03 -4.12 10.57
CA ALA A 136 0.05 -3.15 10.44
C ALA A 136 0.40 -2.49 11.79
N LEU A 137 -0.60 -2.16 12.62
CA LEU A 137 -0.38 -1.62 13.97
C LEU A 137 0.38 -2.61 14.85
N GLY A 138 -0.05 -3.87 14.86
CA GLY A 138 0.61 -4.94 15.62
C GLY A 138 2.06 -5.15 15.15
N ALA A 139 2.27 -5.25 13.83
CA ALA A 139 3.59 -5.41 13.25
C ALA A 139 4.51 -4.22 13.59
N ASN A 140 4.01 -2.98 13.46
CA ASN A 140 4.78 -1.79 13.82
C ASN A 140 5.20 -1.78 15.29
N ASN A 141 4.31 -2.16 16.21
CA ASN A 141 4.62 -2.21 17.65
C ASN A 141 5.65 -3.31 17.98
N LEU A 142 5.59 -4.45 17.30
CA LEU A 142 6.58 -5.53 17.45
C LEU A 142 7.95 -5.10 16.92
N LEU A 143 8.00 -4.49 15.73
CA LEU A 143 9.25 -4.00 15.13
C LEU A 143 9.91 -2.92 15.99
N LYS A 144 9.14 -1.98 16.54
CA LYS A 144 9.66 -0.94 17.44
C LYS A 144 10.32 -1.53 18.70
N LYS A 145 9.73 -2.56 19.27
CA LYS A 145 10.29 -3.26 20.44
C LYS A 145 11.54 -4.08 20.10
N ALA A 146 11.62 -4.60 18.87
CA ALA A 146 12.72 -5.46 18.45
C ALA A 146 13.97 -4.65 18.06
N ILE A 147 13.81 -3.43 17.49
CA ILE A 147 14.91 -2.65 16.90
C ILE A 147 15.34 -1.51 17.83
N ASP A 148 14.41 -0.94 18.59
CA ASP A 148 14.60 0.08 19.64
C ASP A 148 15.59 1.23 19.28
N ARG A 149 15.45 1.75 18.03
CA ARG A 149 16.30 2.84 17.51
C ARG A 149 15.97 4.17 18.16
N ASP A 150 16.99 4.94 18.52
CA ASP A 150 16.86 6.30 19.04
C ASP A 150 16.30 7.26 17.98
N ARG A 151 15.57 8.28 18.44
CA ARG A 151 15.06 9.34 17.59
C ARG A 151 16.13 10.40 17.30
N PRO A 152 15.92 11.23 16.23
CA PRO A 152 16.80 12.37 16.01
C PRO A 152 16.92 13.26 17.25
N ASP A 153 18.14 13.50 17.71
CA ASP A 153 18.50 14.42 18.79
C ASP A 153 19.07 15.75 18.28
N LEU A 154 19.25 15.86 16.95
CA LEU A 154 19.87 17.02 16.30
C LEU A 154 18.96 18.25 16.27
N VAL A 155 17.67 18.08 16.43
CA VAL A 155 16.63 19.11 16.26
C VAL A 155 15.50 18.92 17.26
N PRO A 156 14.79 19.99 17.69
CA PRO A 156 13.61 19.86 18.51
C PRO A 156 12.51 19.06 17.79
N HIS A 157 11.76 18.31 18.56
CA HIS A 157 10.63 17.54 18.04
C HIS A 157 9.38 18.42 17.89
N GLY A 158 8.93 18.67 16.68
CA GLY A 158 7.70 19.42 16.39
C GLY A 158 6.40 18.65 16.67
N SER A 159 6.49 17.43 17.27
CA SER A 159 5.35 16.60 17.65
C SER A 159 5.70 15.70 18.83
N HIS A 160 4.72 15.36 19.68
CA HIS A 160 4.92 14.45 20.80
C HIS A 160 5.30 13.04 20.34
N VAL A 161 6.26 12.44 21.03
CA VAL A 161 6.80 11.10 20.74
C VAL A 161 7.03 10.32 22.05
N TYR A 162 6.71 9.02 22.04
CA TYR A 162 6.70 8.21 23.27
C TYR A 162 7.45 6.88 23.16
N ASN A 163 7.94 6.52 21.98
CA ASN A 163 8.53 5.20 21.72
C ASN A 163 9.65 5.25 20.67
N ALA A 164 10.31 4.11 20.42
CA ALA A 164 11.39 3.94 19.45
C ALA A 164 11.08 4.57 18.09
N SER A 165 12.16 4.98 17.38
CA SER A 165 12.05 5.66 16.10
C SER A 165 11.69 4.73 14.95
N PHE A 166 12.32 3.57 14.87
CA PHE A 166 12.22 2.65 13.73
C PHE A 166 11.19 1.53 13.91
N PRO A 167 10.40 1.21 12.87
CA PRO A 167 10.11 2.06 11.71
C PRO A 167 9.15 3.20 12.08
N SER A 168 8.99 4.19 11.18
CA SER A 168 8.02 5.27 11.37
C SER A 168 6.58 4.72 11.36
N GLY A 169 5.91 4.76 12.51
CA GLY A 169 4.54 4.26 12.65
C GLY A 169 3.54 5.00 11.78
N HIS A 170 3.59 6.35 11.72
CA HIS A 170 2.74 7.15 10.85
C HIS A 170 2.91 6.76 9.38
N SER A 171 4.15 6.59 8.93
CA SER A 171 4.46 6.20 7.54
C SER A 171 3.95 4.80 7.22
N MET A 172 4.18 3.83 8.10
CA MET A 172 3.76 2.44 7.92
C MET A 172 2.24 2.29 7.94
N LEU A 173 1.56 2.90 8.92
CA LEU A 173 0.11 2.82 9.06
C LEU A 173 -0.61 3.58 7.93
N ALA A 174 -0.11 4.78 7.55
CA ALA A 174 -0.65 5.52 6.40
C ALA A 174 -0.52 4.71 5.11
N ALA A 175 0.67 4.15 4.81
CA ALA A 175 0.90 3.33 3.63
C ALA A 175 -0.03 2.10 3.62
N SER A 176 -0.08 1.33 4.71
CA SER A 176 -0.94 0.16 4.81
C SER A 176 -2.42 0.51 4.61
N THR A 177 -2.92 1.52 5.32
CA THR A 177 -4.35 1.86 5.33
C THR A 177 -4.77 2.52 4.02
N TYR A 178 -4.11 3.63 3.62
CA TYR A 178 -4.54 4.36 2.43
C TYR A 178 -4.36 3.55 1.15
N LEU A 179 -3.25 2.81 0.99
CA LEU A 179 -3.05 2.01 -0.23
C LEU A 179 -4.01 0.82 -0.29
N THR A 180 -4.32 0.17 0.84
CA THR A 180 -5.34 -0.90 0.86
C THR A 180 -6.73 -0.36 0.52
N LEU A 181 -7.17 0.71 1.20
CA LEU A 181 -8.47 1.32 0.93
C LEU A 181 -8.56 1.86 -0.49
N GLY A 182 -7.49 2.52 -0.98
CA GLY A 182 -7.40 2.99 -2.36
C GLY A 182 -7.50 1.87 -3.38
N ALA A 183 -6.81 0.74 -3.14
CA ALA A 183 -6.88 -0.43 -4.01
C ALA A 183 -8.28 -1.06 -4.04
N LEU A 184 -8.95 -1.18 -2.88
CA LEU A 184 -10.32 -1.68 -2.77
C LEU A 184 -11.30 -0.75 -3.49
N LEU A 185 -11.20 0.57 -3.28
CA LEU A 185 -12.05 1.56 -3.93
C LEU A 185 -11.81 1.60 -5.45
N ALA A 186 -10.56 1.50 -5.90
CA ALA A 186 -10.21 1.46 -7.32
C ALA A 186 -10.80 0.23 -8.02
N GLN A 187 -10.94 -0.91 -7.33
CA GLN A 187 -11.58 -2.10 -7.92
C GLN A 187 -13.05 -1.88 -8.27
N LEU A 188 -13.76 -1.02 -7.53
CA LEU A 188 -15.17 -0.69 -7.79
C LEU A 188 -15.36 0.19 -9.03
N GLN A 189 -14.31 0.84 -9.51
CA GLN A 189 -14.38 1.77 -10.64
C GLN A 189 -14.24 1.04 -11.98
N ARG A 190 -15.02 1.46 -12.98
CA ARG A 190 -14.90 0.94 -14.35
C ARG A 190 -13.83 1.66 -15.17
N ARG A 191 -13.69 2.98 -14.99
CA ARG A 191 -12.79 3.84 -15.78
C ARG A 191 -11.38 3.78 -15.23
N LYS A 192 -10.39 3.45 -16.08
CA LYS A 192 -8.96 3.37 -15.70
C LYS A 192 -8.43 4.68 -15.12
N ILE A 193 -8.87 5.82 -15.67
CA ILE A 193 -8.42 7.14 -15.18
C ILE A 193 -8.86 7.40 -13.74
N ILE A 194 -10.08 6.97 -13.35
CA ILE A 194 -10.57 7.12 -11.97
C ILE A 194 -9.77 6.21 -11.04
N LYS A 195 -9.44 4.98 -11.46
CA LYS A 195 -8.57 4.08 -10.68
C LYS A 195 -7.20 4.71 -10.43
N ALA A 196 -6.57 5.23 -11.48
CA ALA A 196 -5.27 5.88 -11.38
C ALA A 196 -5.33 7.12 -10.46
N TYR A 197 -6.37 7.93 -10.58
CA TYR A 197 -6.59 9.11 -9.73
C TYR A 197 -6.70 8.74 -8.24
N ILE A 198 -7.53 7.74 -7.90
CA ILE A 198 -7.69 7.27 -6.53
C ILE A 198 -6.35 6.79 -5.95
N LEU A 199 -5.62 5.95 -6.70
CA LEU A 199 -4.33 5.45 -6.25
C LEU A 199 -3.30 6.58 -6.10
N MET A 200 -3.29 7.53 -7.03
CA MET A 200 -2.41 8.71 -6.96
C MET A 200 -2.67 9.52 -5.69
N ILE A 201 -3.94 9.80 -5.33
CA ILE A 201 -4.28 10.52 -4.09
C ILE A 201 -3.81 9.74 -2.87
N CYS A 202 -4.05 8.42 -2.81
CA CYS A 202 -3.62 7.58 -1.69
C CYS A 202 -2.09 7.56 -1.54
N ILE A 203 -1.35 7.48 -2.65
CA ILE A 203 0.12 7.55 -2.67
C ILE A 203 0.57 8.93 -2.19
N THR A 204 -0.02 10.02 -2.71
CA THR A 204 0.33 11.39 -2.32
C THR A 204 0.14 11.61 -0.82
N VAL A 205 -1.01 11.22 -0.26
CA VAL A 205 -1.26 11.32 1.19
C VAL A 205 -0.22 10.51 1.98
N THR A 206 0.08 9.29 1.55
CA THR A 206 1.10 8.44 2.20
C THR A 206 2.47 9.12 2.23
N LEU A 207 2.88 9.71 1.09
CA LEU A 207 4.16 10.42 0.98
C LEU A 207 4.19 11.68 1.85
N LEU A 208 3.12 12.49 1.82
CA LEU A 208 3.02 13.71 2.64
C LEU A 208 3.08 13.40 4.13
N VAL A 209 2.40 12.35 4.59
CA VAL A 209 2.50 11.88 5.99
C VAL A 209 3.95 11.54 6.34
N GLY A 210 4.66 10.78 5.50
CA GLY A 210 6.03 10.40 5.81
C GLY A 210 7.00 11.58 5.78
N VAL A 211 6.91 12.44 4.76
CA VAL A 211 7.76 13.65 4.65
C VAL A 211 7.55 14.57 5.86
N SER A 212 6.30 14.74 6.31
CA SER A 212 6.00 15.55 7.50
C SER A 212 6.72 15.04 8.76
N ARG A 213 6.98 13.71 8.88
CA ARG A 213 7.70 13.15 10.04
C ARG A 213 9.17 13.56 10.08
N VAL A 214 9.83 13.65 8.92
CA VAL A 214 11.19 14.15 8.81
C VAL A 214 11.22 15.67 9.03
N TYR A 215 10.29 16.38 8.39
CA TYR A 215 10.15 17.83 8.51
C TYR A 215 9.92 18.27 9.96
N LEU A 216 9.11 17.54 10.74
CA LEU A 216 8.89 17.80 12.17
C LEU A 216 10.01 17.27 13.09
N GLY A 217 11.10 16.72 12.55
CA GLY A 217 12.29 16.29 13.29
C GLY A 217 12.10 15.06 14.17
N VAL A 218 11.03 14.30 14.01
CA VAL A 218 10.67 13.19 14.92
C VAL A 218 11.10 11.81 14.45
N HIS A 219 11.49 11.69 13.17
CA HIS A 219 11.98 10.45 12.56
C HIS A 219 13.16 10.72 11.62
N TRP A 220 14.05 9.75 11.55
CA TRP A 220 15.06 9.69 10.51
C TRP A 220 14.41 9.39 9.14
N PRO A 221 14.97 9.93 8.02
CA PRO A 221 14.53 9.57 6.67
C PRO A 221 14.43 8.05 6.43
N THR A 222 15.42 7.28 6.90
CA THR A 222 15.41 5.80 6.79
C THR A 222 14.27 5.13 7.57
N ASP A 223 13.82 5.70 8.70
CA ASP A 223 12.63 5.21 9.44
C ASP A 223 11.36 5.35 8.60
N VAL A 224 11.26 6.48 7.88
CA VAL A 224 10.11 6.79 7.00
C VAL A 224 10.11 5.87 5.80
N LEU A 225 11.27 5.69 5.14
CA LEU A 225 11.42 4.77 4.00
C LEU A 225 11.08 3.32 4.40
N ALA A 226 11.55 2.87 5.56
CA ALA A 226 11.22 1.57 6.11
C ALA A 226 9.72 1.43 6.39
N GLY A 227 9.10 2.46 6.98
CA GLY A 227 7.66 2.50 7.20
C GLY A 227 6.86 2.39 5.89
N TRP A 228 7.25 3.14 4.84
CA TRP A 228 6.63 3.03 3.52
C TRP A 228 6.82 1.65 2.89
N ALA A 229 8.03 1.08 2.92
CA ALA A 229 8.31 -0.23 2.37
C ALA A 229 7.45 -1.31 3.07
N ALA A 230 7.49 -1.37 4.41
CA ALA A 230 6.71 -2.33 5.17
C ALA A 230 5.20 -2.15 4.97
N GLY A 231 4.70 -0.90 5.03
CA GLY A 231 3.27 -0.59 4.87
C GLY A 231 2.75 -0.86 3.47
N ALA A 232 3.52 -0.52 2.41
CA ALA A 232 3.14 -0.79 1.03
C ALA A 232 3.17 -2.29 0.71
N GLY A 233 4.21 -3.01 1.16
CA GLY A 233 4.27 -4.48 1.05
C GLY A 233 3.08 -5.14 1.74
N TRP A 234 2.73 -4.69 2.95
CA TRP A 234 1.55 -5.15 3.68
C TRP A 234 0.24 -4.88 2.94
N ALA A 235 0.08 -3.67 2.37
CA ALA A 235 -1.10 -3.31 1.57
C ALA A 235 -1.26 -4.20 0.33
N VAL A 236 -0.15 -4.56 -0.35
CA VAL A 236 -0.18 -5.49 -1.49
C VAL A 236 -0.58 -6.89 -1.03
N CYS A 237 -0.10 -7.38 0.11
CA CYS A 237 -0.55 -8.65 0.69
C CYS A 237 -2.06 -8.62 0.99
N CYS A 238 -2.58 -7.54 1.58
CA CYS A 238 -4.01 -7.36 1.82
C CYS A 238 -4.83 -7.31 0.52
N TRP A 239 -4.31 -6.68 -0.53
CA TRP A 239 -4.94 -6.68 -1.86
C TRP A 239 -4.97 -8.09 -2.48
N LEU A 240 -3.90 -8.87 -2.36
CA LEU A 240 -3.87 -10.28 -2.81
C LEU A 240 -4.91 -11.12 -2.05
N LEU A 241 -5.00 -10.93 -0.73
CA LEU A 241 -6.02 -11.58 0.11
C LEU A 241 -7.44 -11.20 -0.35
N ALA A 242 -7.70 -9.91 -0.59
CA ALA A 242 -8.99 -9.45 -1.08
C ALA A 242 -9.37 -10.12 -2.42
N ARG A 243 -8.41 -10.21 -3.35
CA ARG A 243 -8.60 -10.90 -4.64
C ARG A 243 -8.92 -12.38 -4.48
N TRP A 244 -8.19 -13.05 -3.60
CA TRP A 244 -8.40 -14.47 -3.33
C TRP A 244 -9.79 -14.74 -2.73
N LEU A 245 -10.21 -13.92 -1.76
CA LEU A 245 -11.54 -14.03 -1.14
C LEU A 245 -12.66 -13.80 -2.14
N GLN A 246 -12.51 -12.83 -3.07
CA GLN A 246 -13.50 -12.55 -4.10
C GLN A 246 -13.58 -13.64 -5.18
N ALA A 247 -12.47 -14.29 -5.53
CA ALA A 247 -12.44 -15.39 -6.50
C ALA A 247 -13.23 -16.61 -5.99
N ASN A 248 -13.14 -16.90 -4.70
CA ASN A 248 -13.85 -18.02 -4.08
C ASN A 248 -15.38 -17.79 -3.98
N ASP A 249 -15.85 -16.52 -3.93
CA ASP A 249 -17.30 -16.21 -3.96
C ASP A 249 -17.93 -16.54 -5.32
N GLY A 250 -17.19 -16.33 -6.42
CA GLY A 250 -17.66 -16.64 -7.78
C GLY A 250 -17.84 -18.15 -8.02
N GLN A 251 -17.02 -18.99 -7.39
CA GLN A 251 -17.10 -20.46 -7.56
C GLN A 251 -18.20 -21.09 -6.71
N GLY A 252 -18.50 -20.55 -5.52
CA GLY A 252 -19.58 -21.05 -4.66
C GLY A 252 -20.97 -20.82 -5.23
N ASN A 253 -21.14 -19.75 -6.03
CA ASN A 253 -22.43 -19.42 -6.62
C ASN A 253 -22.76 -20.24 -7.88
N THR A 254 -21.74 -20.68 -8.63
CA THR A 254 -21.95 -21.58 -9.81
C THR A 254 -22.24 -23.01 -9.39
N ALA A 255 -21.61 -23.52 -8.32
CA ALA A 255 -21.87 -24.85 -7.81
C ALA A 255 -23.29 -25.02 -7.21
N ASN A 256 -23.91 -23.93 -6.74
CA ASN A 256 -25.26 -23.95 -6.18
C ASN A 256 -26.36 -23.90 -7.26
N ILE A 257 -26.03 -23.35 -8.45
CA ILE A 257 -26.94 -23.30 -9.60
C ILE A 257 -27.01 -24.68 -10.26
N ASP A 258 -25.90 -25.41 -10.33
CA ASP A 258 -25.88 -26.79 -10.91
C ASP A 258 -26.54 -27.83 -10.01
N ASN A 259 -26.67 -27.58 -8.70
CA ASN A 259 -27.37 -28.49 -7.77
C ASN A 259 -28.89 -28.22 -7.63
N THR A 260 -29.41 -27.13 -8.15
CA THR A 260 -30.84 -26.80 -8.18
C THR A 260 -31.46 -27.08 -9.54
N GLY A 261 -30.97 -28.11 -10.26
CA GLY A 261 -31.48 -28.52 -11.55
C GLY A 261 -33.00 -28.70 -11.53
N ILE A 262 -33.70 -27.65 -11.93
CA ILE A 262 -35.07 -27.63 -12.48
C ILE A 262 -34.97 -27.07 -13.89
#